data_a0a16a3c567fb7dc0b4ca55d6a086216
#
_entry.id   a0a16a3c567fb7dc0b4ca55d6a086216
#
_cell.length_a   1.000
_cell.length_b   1.000
_cell.length_c   1.000
_cell.angle_alpha   90.00
_cell.angle_beta   90.00
_cell.angle_gamma   90.00
#
_symmetry.space_group_name_H-M   'P 1'
#
loop_
_entity.id
_entity.type
_entity.pdbx_description
1 polymer ?
#
loop_
_entity_poly.entity_id
_entity_poly.type
_entity_poly.pdbx_seq_one_letter_code
_entity_poly.pdbx_strand_id
1 'polypeptide(L)'
;MRKIVLLVFCVVYSLVGYCQNFDEPKGKPTVFIDYFKRSSDAPFSWVEGLRNTVIEGIQKMERVILIDVDAQDALRIESQRRSSANISSGDDNEMDRLSVMEELGAQFIITGQVSSMTAAYKTRDGKGYYDGSVSYTLKVINPKNGTLIGTKTFQHSGLTGGTGGNKEEAIANTIKSAVYSMRDFVDEYFKMEGTILEVNSEKKGKAEEVYINLGSMNGVKKS
;
A
#
# COMPACT_ATOMS: atom_id res chain seq x y z
N MET A 1 -37.90 31.80 -42.03
CA MET A 1 -38.03 30.56 -41.28
C MET A 1 -36.76 29.69 -41.34
N ARG A 2 -36.08 29.46 -42.47
CA ARG A 2 -34.88 28.63 -42.58
C ARG A 2 -33.67 29.11 -41.74
N LYS A 3 -33.48 30.42 -41.56
CA LYS A 3 -32.36 30.99 -40.78
C LYS A 3 -32.53 30.86 -39.27
N ILE A 4 -33.76 30.84 -38.76
CA ILE A 4 -34.06 30.68 -37.32
C ILE A 4 -33.84 29.23 -36.90
N VAL A 5 -34.17 28.25 -37.76
CA VAL A 5 -33.95 26.82 -37.48
C VAL A 5 -32.47 26.49 -37.39
N LEU A 6 -31.63 27.14 -38.22
CA LEU A 6 -30.16 26.92 -38.16
C LEU A 6 -29.53 27.47 -36.89
N LEU A 7 -30.04 28.60 -36.38
CA LEU A 7 -29.52 29.22 -35.14
C LEU A 7 -29.89 28.41 -33.88
N VAL A 8 -31.12 27.85 -33.87
CA VAL A 8 -31.53 26.93 -32.76
C VAL A 8 -30.73 25.64 -32.78
N PHE A 9 -30.37 25.12 -33.97
CA PHE A 9 -29.53 23.91 -34.06
C PHE A 9 -28.10 24.14 -33.56
N CYS A 10 -27.50 25.30 -33.83
CA CYS A 10 -26.17 25.66 -33.29
C CYS A 10 -26.16 25.83 -31.77
N VAL A 11 -27.22 26.39 -31.17
CA VAL A 11 -27.33 26.56 -29.72
C VAL A 11 -27.52 25.22 -29.03
N VAL A 12 -28.26 24.28 -29.62
CA VAL A 12 -28.43 22.93 -29.05
C VAL A 12 -27.12 22.13 -29.14
N TYR A 13 -26.35 22.27 -30.23
CA TYR A 13 -25.02 21.61 -30.32
C TYR A 13 -23.97 22.18 -29.37
N SER A 14 -24.03 23.46 -29.05
CA SER A 14 -23.13 24.06 -28.07
C SER A 14 -23.45 23.66 -26.61
N LEU A 15 -24.69 23.27 -26.30
CA LEU A 15 -25.06 22.77 -24.97
C LEU A 15 -24.72 21.29 -24.73
N VAL A 16 -24.56 20.50 -25.80
CA VAL A 16 -24.19 19.08 -25.68
C VAL A 16 -22.66 18.88 -25.50
N GLY A 17 -21.87 19.91 -25.84
CA GLY A 17 -20.39 19.85 -25.75
C GLY A 17 -19.79 20.07 -24.36
N TYR A 18 -20.60 20.43 -23.37
CA TYR A 18 -20.13 20.70 -22.00
C TYR A 18 -20.46 19.58 -20.96
N CYS A 19 -20.65 18.36 -21.42
CA CYS A 19 -20.52 17.25 -20.51
C CYS A 19 -19.02 17.01 -20.31
N GLN A 20 -18.39 17.84 -19.46
CA GLN A 20 -17.08 17.50 -18.91
C GLN A 20 -17.28 16.17 -18.22
N ASN A 21 -16.60 15.13 -18.73
CA ASN A 21 -16.39 13.91 -17.96
C ASN A 21 -15.60 14.34 -16.73
N PHE A 22 -16.32 14.68 -15.65
CA PHE A 22 -15.72 14.71 -14.34
C PHE A 22 -15.30 13.26 -14.09
N ASP A 23 -14.01 12.98 -14.22
CA ASP A 23 -13.48 11.71 -13.78
C ASP A 23 -13.95 11.55 -12.33
N GLU A 24 -14.79 10.55 -12.09
CA GLU A 24 -15.17 10.20 -10.74
C GLU A 24 -13.88 10.02 -9.92
N PRO A 25 -13.83 10.54 -8.69
CA PRO A 25 -12.64 10.40 -7.87
C PRO A 25 -12.31 8.91 -7.80
N LYS A 26 -11.13 8.55 -8.30
CA LYS A 26 -10.64 7.16 -8.23
C LYS A 26 -10.75 6.73 -6.77
N GLY A 27 -11.55 5.72 -6.49
CA GLY A 27 -11.68 5.16 -5.15
C GLY A 27 -10.31 4.75 -4.60
N LYS A 28 -10.23 4.47 -3.30
CA LYS A 28 -9.00 3.96 -2.70
C LYS A 28 -8.57 2.70 -3.44
N PRO A 29 -7.30 2.58 -3.85
CA PRO A 29 -6.83 1.39 -4.53
C PRO A 29 -6.91 0.17 -3.61
N THR A 30 -7.28 -0.96 -4.17
CA THR A 30 -7.30 -2.25 -3.48
C THR A 30 -5.91 -2.87 -3.55
N VAL A 31 -5.34 -3.13 -2.38
CA VAL A 31 -3.98 -3.62 -2.21
C VAL A 31 -3.99 -4.94 -1.46
N PHE A 32 -3.34 -5.93 -2.01
CA PHE A 32 -3.11 -7.22 -1.37
C PHE A 32 -1.71 -7.27 -0.77
N ILE A 33 -1.56 -7.78 0.46
CA ILE A 33 -0.26 -7.98 1.10
C ILE A 33 0.03 -9.47 1.21
N ASP A 34 1.01 -9.93 0.42
CA ASP A 34 1.44 -11.33 0.39
C ASP A 34 2.28 -11.70 1.62
N TYR A 35 2.56 -12.99 1.79
CA TYR A 35 3.51 -13.47 2.79
C TYR A 35 4.90 -12.92 2.51
N PHE A 36 5.62 -12.61 3.59
CA PHE A 36 6.99 -12.15 3.44
C PHE A 36 7.95 -13.33 3.30
N LYS A 37 8.82 -13.25 2.28
CA LYS A 37 9.93 -14.19 2.12
C LYS A 37 10.97 -13.93 3.21
N ARG A 38 11.50 -14.98 3.83
CA ARG A 38 12.50 -14.86 4.91
C ARG A 38 13.89 -15.24 4.41
N SER A 39 14.93 -14.66 5.01
CA SER A 39 16.26 -15.27 5.01
C SER A 39 16.25 -16.54 5.88
N SER A 40 17.16 -17.47 5.64
CA SER A 40 17.22 -18.76 6.34
C SER A 40 17.24 -18.65 7.87
N ASP A 41 17.81 -17.57 8.38
CA ASP A 41 18.13 -17.40 9.80
C ASP A 41 17.04 -16.65 10.60
N ALA A 42 16.04 -16.05 9.93
CA ALA A 42 14.97 -15.34 10.61
C ALA A 42 13.87 -16.31 11.07
N PRO A 43 13.50 -16.35 12.36
CA PRO A 43 12.35 -17.12 12.84
C PRO A 43 11.06 -16.70 12.14
N PHE A 44 10.23 -17.67 11.79
CA PHE A 44 8.94 -17.41 11.11
C PHE A 44 8.07 -16.41 11.87
N SER A 45 7.97 -16.56 13.20
CA SER A 45 7.17 -15.68 14.06
C SER A 45 7.61 -14.20 14.02
N TRP A 46 8.89 -13.94 13.82
CA TRP A 46 9.39 -12.56 13.70
C TRP A 46 9.05 -11.96 12.34
N VAL A 47 9.11 -12.78 11.28
CA VAL A 47 8.73 -12.34 9.92
C VAL A 47 7.24 -12.04 9.84
N GLU A 48 6.40 -12.89 10.43
CA GLU A 48 4.96 -12.63 10.55
C GLU A 48 4.66 -11.40 11.41
N GLY A 49 5.36 -11.22 12.52
CA GLY A 49 5.24 -10.00 13.34
C GLY A 49 5.58 -8.73 12.56
N LEU A 50 6.61 -8.77 11.71
CA LEU A 50 6.96 -7.66 10.83
C LEU A 50 5.87 -7.41 9.77
N ARG A 51 5.38 -8.47 9.12
CA ARG A 51 4.29 -8.38 8.15
C ARG A 51 3.05 -7.71 8.76
N ASN A 52 2.63 -8.16 9.93
CA ASN A 52 1.49 -7.58 10.65
C ASN A 52 1.71 -6.11 11.01
N THR A 53 2.93 -5.73 11.40
CA THR A 53 3.28 -4.33 11.66
C THR A 53 3.23 -3.47 10.40
N VAL A 54 3.65 -4.00 9.26
CA VAL A 54 3.53 -3.32 7.95
C VAL A 54 2.07 -3.14 7.57
N ILE A 55 1.23 -4.18 7.71
CA ILE A 55 -0.22 -4.12 7.49
C ILE A 55 -0.84 -3.03 8.35
N GLU A 56 -0.56 -3.02 9.65
CA GLU A 56 -1.06 -2.01 10.58
C GLU A 56 -0.63 -0.60 10.17
N GLY A 57 0.62 -0.42 9.79
CA GLY A 57 1.16 0.88 9.36
C GLY A 57 0.49 1.41 8.10
N ILE A 58 0.26 0.55 7.11
CA ILE A 58 -0.43 0.92 5.86
C ILE A 58 -1.90 1.22 6.13
N GLN A 59 -2.57 0.39 6.95
CA GLN A 59 -3.98 0.56 7.30
C GLN A 59 -4.25 1.88 8.02
N LYS A 60 -3.35 2.32 8.90
CA LYS A 60 -3.45 3.60 9.62
C LYS A 60 -3.46 4.82 8.70
N MET A 61 -2.93 4.70 7.48
CA MET A 61 -2.93 5.79 6.51
C MET A 61 -4.30 5.98 5.83
N GLU A 62 -5.18 4.97 5.85
CA GLU A 62 -6.54 5.01 5.29
C GLU A 62 -6.59 5.38 3.78
N ARG A 63 -5.47 5.18 3.06
CA ARG A 63 -5.35 5.52 1.62
C ARG A 63 -5.62 4.36 0.68
N VAL A 64 -5.65 3.15 1.21
CA VAL A 64 -5.85 1.91 0.44
C VAL A 64 -6.92 1.05 1.11
N ILE A 65 -7.53 0.16 0.35
CA ILE A 65 -8.35 -0.94 0.83
C ILE A 65 -7.42 -2.15 0.88
N LEU A 66 -7.19 -2.69 2.10
CA LEU A 66 -6.34 -3.87 2.25
C LEU A 66 -7.16 -5.14 2.12
N ILE A 67 -6.66 -6.08 1.32
CA ILE A 67 -7.08 -7.49 1.31
C ILE A 67 -5.94 -8.28 1.93
N ASP A 68 -6.25 -8.98 3.02
CA ASP A 68 -5.29 -9.86 3.68
C ASP A 68 -5.35 -11.27 3.09
N VAL A 69 -4.19 -11.89 2.89
CA VAL A 69 -4.06 -13.28 2.44
C VAL A 69 -4.71 -14.27 3.41
N ASP A 70 -4.75 -13.92 4.69
CA ASP A 70 -5.37 -14.72 5.75
C ASP A 70 -6.91 -14.65 5.75
N ALA A 71 -7.52 -13.79 4.90
CA ALA A 71 -8.97 -13.78 4.74
C ALA A 71 -9.46 -15.16 4.26
N GLN A 72 -10.39 -15.77 5.01
CA GLN A 72 -10.84 -17.15 4.78
C GLN A 72 -11.32 -17.43 3.34
N ASP A 73 -11.88 -16.42 2.68
CA ASP A 73 -12.35 -16.55 1.30
C ASP A 73 -11.20 -16.62 0.29
N ALA A 74 -10.13 -15.85 0.49
CA ALA A 74 -8.93 -15.92 -0.33
C ALA A 74 -8.24 -17.28 -0.20
N LEU A 75 -8.14 -17.78 1.03
CA LEU A 75 -7.60 -19.12 1.31
C LEU A 75 -8.45 -20.23 0.69
N ARG A 76 -9.78 -20.11 0.70
CA ARG A 76 -10.68 -21.09 0.10
C ARG A 76 -10.53 -21.13 -1.42
N ILE A 77 -10.48 -19.99 -2.09
CA ILE A 77 -10.27 -19.89 -3.54
C ILE A 77 -8.92 -20.47 -3.90
N GLU A 78 -7.87 -20.13 -3.17
CA GLU A 78 -6.51 -20.65 -3.38
C GLU A 78 -6.47 -22.18 -3.14
N SER A 79 -7.10 -22.70 -2.08
CA SER A 79 -7.12 -24.14 -1.80
C SER A 79 -7.89 -24.93 -2.86
N GLN A 80 -9.00 -24.41 -3.36
CA GLN A 80 -9.77 -25.02 -4.44
C GLN A 80 -8.96 -25.06 -5.74
N ARG A 81 -8.22 -24.02 -6.03
CA ARG A 81 -7.36 -23.94 -7.20
C ARG A 81 -6.17 -24.91 -7.12
N ARG A 82 -5.50 -25.00 -5.96
CA ARG A 82 -4.44 -25.99 -5.74
C ARG A 82 -4.92 -27.43 -5.86
N SER A 83 -6.13 -27.72 -5.41
CA SER A 83 -6.72 -29.06 -5.54
C SER A 83 -7.15 -29.40 -6.96
N SER A 84 -7.44 -28.40 -7.79
CA SER A 84 -7.85 -28.57 -9.21
C SER A 84 -6.66 -28.68 -10.16
N ALA A 85 -5.51 -28.16 -9.77
CA ALA A 85 -4.27 -28.22 -10.54
C ALA A 85 -3.35 -29.26 -9.89
N ASN A 86 -3.01 -30.33 -10.61
CA ASN A 86 -1.91 -31.24 -10.27
C ASN A 86 -0.55 -30.51 -10.41
N ILE A 87 -0.31 -29.48 -9.59
CA ILE A 87 0.84 -28.62 -9.72
C ILE A 87 1.94 -29.09 -8.78
N SER A 88 3.01 -29.57 -9.37
CA SER A 88 4.30 -29.83 -8.72
C SER A 88 4.92 -28.53 -8.25
N SER A 89 5.49 -28.56 -7.04
CA SER A 89 6.17 -27.48 -6.34
C SER A 89 7.24 -26.79 -7.20
N GLY A 90 7.05 -25.51 -7.53
CA GLY A 90 8.01 -24.69 -8.28
C GLY A 90 7.50 -23.24 -8.45
N ASP A 91 8.09 -22.52 -9.37
CA ASP A 91 7.77 -21.12 -9.71
C ASP A 91 6.32 -20.87 -10.15
N ASP A 92 5.61 -21.93 -10.57
CA ASP A 92 4.20 -21.88 -10.98
C ASP A 92 3.26 -21.35 -9.88
N ASN A 93 3.60 -21.53 -8.62
CA ASN A 93 2.81 -21.05 -7.48
C ASN A 93 2.75 -19.52 -7.35
N GLU A 94 3.73 -18.77 -7.85
CA GLU A 94 3.73 -17.30 -7.76
C GLU A 94 2.78 -16.70 -8.80
N MET A 95 2.80 -17.19 -10.04
CA MET A 95 1.88 -16.77 -11.11
C MET A 95 0.43 -17.09 -10.77
N ASP A 96 0.18 -18.26 -10.19
CA ASP A 96 -1.15 -18.67 -9.76
C ASP A 96 -1.70 -17.79 -8.63
N ARG A 97 -0.88 -17.43 -7.66
CA ARG A 97 -1.28 -16.47 -6.61
C ARG A 97 -1.62 -15.10 -7.18
N LEU A 98 -0.80 -14.59 -8.10
CA LEU A 98 -1.03 -13.28 -8.72
C LEU A 98 -2.40 -13.22 -9.40
N SER A 99 -2.80 -14.27 -10.13
CA SER A 99 -4.10 -14.29 -10.79
C SER A 99 -5.28 -14.41 -9.84
N VAL A 100 -5.14 -15.16 -8.72
CA VAL A 100 -6.17 -15.19 -7.67
C VAL A 100 -6.36 -13.82 -7.03
N MET A 101 -5.26 -13.11 -6.79
CA MET A 101 -5.31 -11.76 -6.21
C MET A 101 -5.98 -10.76 -7.16
N GLU A 102 -5.76 -10.90 -8.48
CA GLU A 102 -6.47 -10.12 -9.49
C GLU A 102 -7.98 -10.42 -9.48
N GLU A 103 -8.36 -11.69 -9.42
CA GLU A 103 -9.77 -12.12 -9.32
C GLU A 103 -10.47 -11.56 -8.07
N LEU A 104 -9.74 -11.38 -6.97
CA LEU A 104 -10.21 -10.72 -5.75
C LEU A 104 -10.26 -9.19 -5.86
N GLY A 105 -9.94 -8.64 -7.03
CA GLY A 105 -9.99 -7.21 -7.29
C GLY A 105 -8.77 -6.43 -6.80
N ALA A 106 -7.64 -7.09 -6.51
CA ALA A 106 -6.40 -6.41 -6.18
C ALA A 106 -5.88 -5.61 -7.37
N GLN A 107 -5.66 -4.33 -7.15
CA GLN A 107 -5.02 -3.44 -8.13
C GLN A 107 -3.50 -3.43 -7.96
N PHE A 108 -3.03 -3.72 -6.76
CA PHE A 108 -1.61 -3.79 -6.40
C PHE A 108 -1.36 -4.94 -5.43
N ILE A 109 -0.17 -5.50 -5.53
CA ILE A 109 0.33 -6.49 -4.58
C ILE A 109 1.57 -5.94 -3.91
N ILE A 110 1.64 -6.03 -2.59
CA ILE A 110 2.85 -5.76 -1.82
C ILE A 110 3.44 -7.11 -1.41
N THR A 111 4.66 -7.37 -1.86
CA THR A 111 5.46 -8.50 -1.40
C THR A 111 6.61 -8.00 -0.52
N GLY A 112 6.98 -8.76 0.49
CA GLY A 112 8.08 -8.43 1.38
C GLY A 112 9.18 -9.49 1.36
N GLN A 113 10.42 -9.04 1.50
CA GLN A 113 11.58 -9.92 1.69
C GLN A 113 12.39 -9.44 2.87
N VAL A 114 12.52 -10.28 3.87
CA VAL A 114 13.38 -10.02 5.03
C VAL A 114 14.80 -10.43 4.71
N SER A 115 15.74 -9.48 4.81
CA SER A 115 17.17 -9.71 4.56
C SER A 115 17.90 -10.11 5.83
N SER A 116 17.57 -9.50 6.97
CA SER A 116 18.18 -9.85 8.27
C SER A 116 17.29 -9.43 9.43
N MET A 117 17.35 -10.23 10.51
CA MET A 117 16.81 -9.91 11.83
C MET A 117 17.82 -10.38 12.88
N THR A 118 18.47 -9.44 13.53
CA THR A 118 19.54 -9.74 14.49
C THR A 118 19.41 -8.90 15.75
N ALA A 119 19.99 -9.37 16.86
CA ALA A 119 20.12 -8.60 18.07
C ALA A 119 21.54 -8.75 18.64
N ALA A 120 22.22 -7.63 18.84
CA ALA A 120 23.57 -7.58 19.39
C ALA A 120 23.54 -7.17 20.87
N TYR A 121 24.33 -7.86 21.71
CA TYR A 121 24.52 -7.43 23.08
C TYR A 121 25.42 -6.20 23.16
N LYS A 122 24.98 -5.18 23.87
CA LYS A 122 25.70 -3.94 24.09
C LYS A 122 25.70 -3.57 25.59
N THR A 123 26.62 -2.71 25.96
CA THR A 123 26.71 -2.18 27.32
C THR A 123 26.70 -0.66 27.27
N ARG A 124 25.90 -0.01 28.11
CA ARG A 124 25.88 1.41 28.32
C ARG A 124 25.79 1.72 29.79
N ASP A 125 26.67 2.57 30.28
CA ASP A 125 26.76 2.96 31.71
C ASP A 125 26.77 1.75 32.67
N GLY A 126 27.54 0.70 32.29
CA GLY A 126 27.64 -0.53 33.06
C GLY A 126 26.46 -1.49 33.03
N LYS A 127 25.38 -1.11 32.30
CA LYS A 127 24.16 -1.94 32.09
C LYS A 127 24.18 -2.61 30.74
N GLY A 128 23.97 -3.90 30.71
CA GLY A 128 23.83 -4.69 29.49
C GLY A 128 22.43 -4.57 28.91
N TYR A 129 22.33 -4.54 27.58
CA TYR A 129 21.07 -4.56 26.82
C TYR A 129 21.32 -5.22 25.48
N TYR A 130 20.23 -5.59 24.80
CA TYR A 130 20.26 -6.04 23.41
C TYR A 130 19.75 -4.91 22.50
N ASP A 131 20.44 -4.76 21.37
CA ASP A 131 20.13 -3.80 20.32
C ASP A 131 19.66 -4.56 19.09
N GLY A 132 18.38 -4.42 18.75
CA GLY A 132 17.75 -5.09 17.64
C GLY A 132 18.05 -4.41 16.30
N SER A 133 18.16 -5.19 15.23
CA SER A 133 18.29 -4.71 13.87
C SER A 133 17.42 -5.56 12.94
N VAL A 134 16.60 -4.88 12.11
CA VAL A 134 15.73 -5.51 11.12
C VAL A 134 15.92 -4.81 9.80
N SER A 135 16.21 -5.59 8.75
CA SER A 135 16.30 -5.09 7.36
C SER A 135 15.36 -5.90 6.48
N TYR A 136 14.56 -5.19 5.68
CA TYR A 136 13.60 -5.80 4.76
C TYR A 136 13.33 -4.90 3.55
N THR A 137 12.85 -5.51 2.47
CA THR A 137 12.48 -4.81 1.24
C THR A 137 11.02 -5.08 0.93
N LEU A 138 10.26 -4.04 0.63
CA LEU A 138 8.91 -4.14 0.09
C LEU A 138 8.94 -3.85 -1.41
N LYS A 139 8.14 -4.60 -2.17
CA LYS A 139 7.94 -4.41 -3.60
C LYS A 139 6.46 -4.21 -3.87
N VAL A 140 6.12 -3.26 -4.74
CA VAL A 140 4.77 -3.04 -5.24
C VAL A 140 4.69 -3.57 -6.67
N ILE A 141 3.77 -4.49 -6.92
CA ILE A 141 3.63 -5.21 -8.18
C ILE A 141 2.21 -4.99 -8.73
N ASN A 142 2.09 -4.82 -10.03
CA ASN A 142 0.82 -4.87 -10.74
C ASN A 142 0.44 -6.34 -10.99
N PRO A 143 -0.66 -6.87 -10.43
CA PRO A 143 -1.04 -8.28 -10.59
C PRO A 143 -1.36 -8.66 -12.03
N LYS A 144 -1.88 -7.73 -12.85
CA LYS A 144 -2.31 -8.01 -14.23
C LYS A 144 -1.19 -8.43 -15.16
N ASN A 145 0.00 -7.92 -14.95
CA ASN A 145 1.12 -8.13 -15.86
C ASN A 145 2.46 -8.43 -15.15
N GLY A 146 2.45 -8.56 -13.81
CA GLY A 146 3.65 -8.79 -13.02
C GLY A 146 4.64 -7.63 -12.99
N THR A 147 4.29 -6.45 -13.51
CA THR A 147 5.21 -5.31 -13.58
C THR A 147 5.53 -4.78 -12.19
N LEU A 148 6.84 -4.65 -11.90
CA LEU A 148 7.32 -3.98 -10.69
C LEU A 148 7.07 -2.47 -10.81
N ILE A 149 6.21 -1.94 -9.93
CA ILE A 149 5.89 -0.51 -9.85
C ILE A 149 6.92 0.23 -9.01
N GLY A 150 7.35 -0.40 -7.92
CA GLY A 150 8.36 0.18 -7.06
C GLY A 150 8.92 -0.79 -6.03
N THR A 151 10.05 -0.41 -5.46
CA THR A 151 10.71 -1.17 -4.40
C THR A 151 11.35 -0.22 -3.41
N LYS A 152 11.24 -0.54 -2.12
CA LYS A 152 11.83 0.24 -1.03
C LYS A 152 12.41 -0.65 0.04
N THR A 153 13.66 -0.40 0.38
CA THR A 153 14.36 -1.11 1.45
C THR A 153 14.33 -0.29 2.73
N PHE A 154 14.03 -0.95 3.81
CA PHE A 154 13.96 -0.38 5.16
C PHE A 154 15.01 -1.02 6.04
N GLN A 155 15.58 -0.21 6.92
CA GLN A 155 16.52 -0.66 7.94
C GLN A 155 16.19 0.03 9.26
N HIS A 156 15.89 -0.76 10.27
CA HIS A 156 15.61 -0.31 11.62
C HIS A 156 16.68 -0.89 12.55
N SER A 157 17.32 -0.06 13.33
CA SER A 157 18.35 -0.49 14.28
C SER A 157 18.58 0.51 15.39
N GLY A 158 19.02 0.07 16.54
CA GLY A 158 19.55 0.88 17.63
C GLY A 158 18.67 2.04 18.03
N LEU A 159 19.10 3.27 17.72
CA LEU A 159 18.42 4.52 18.11
C LEU A 159 17.02 4.70 17.51
N THR A 160 16.77 4.13 16.32
CA THR A 160 15.47 4.19 15.64
C THR A 160 14.68 2.90 15.74
N GLY A 161 15.34 1.84 16.16
CA GLY A 161 14.78 0.51 16.34
C GLY A 161 14.33 0.28 17.78
N GLY A 162 14.64 -0.89 18.27
CA GLY A 162 14.28 -1.28 19.62
C GLY A 162 15.47 -1.84 20.37
N THR A 163 15.53 -1.52 21.64
CA THR A 163 16.39 -2.19 22.59
C THR A 163 15.54 -3.07 23.52
N GLY A 164 16.14 -4.08 24.14
CA GLY A 164 15.46 -4.95 25.09
C GLY A 164 16.41 -5.58 26.09
N GLY A 165 15.86 -6.18 27.15
CA GLY A 165 16.60 -6.93 28.12
C GLY A 165 17.07 -8.30 27.58
N ASN A 166 16.47 -8.80 26.52
CA ASN A 166 16.83 -10.02 25.81
C ASN A 166 16.69 -9.82 24.29
N LYS A 167 17.10 -10.83 23.50
CA LYS A 167 17.10 -10.76 22.02
C LYS A 167 15.70 -10.62 21.46
N GLU A 168 14.77 -11.40 21.96
CA GLU A 168 13.39 -11.46 21.50
C GLU A 168 12.70 -10.11 21.70
N GLU A 169 12.87 -9.50 22.86
CA GLU A 169 12.31 -8.18 23.18
C GLU A 169 12.91 -7.09 22.28
N ALA A 170 14.23 -7.11 22.08
CA ALA A 170 14.91 -6.14 21.21
C ALA A 170 14.40 -6.23 19.77
N ILE A 171 14.25 -7.43 19.21
CA ILE A 171 13.69 -7.65 17.88
C ILE A 171 12.21 -7.21 17.81
N ALA A 172 11.39 -7.59 18.79
CA ALA A 172 9.97 -7.20 18.83
C ALA A 172 9.79 -5.67 18.86
N ASN A 173 10.63 -4.98 19.65
CA ASN A 173 10.60 -3.51 19.72
C ASN A 173 11.08 -2.87 18.39
N THR A 174 12.07 -3.48 17.72
CA THR A 174 12.54 -3.04 16.41
C THR A 174 11.47 -3.24 15.35
N ILE A 175 10.75 -4.36 15.34
CA ILE A 175 9.64 -4.64 14.45
C ILE A 175 8.54 -3.56 14.61
N LYS A 176 8.16 -3.23 15.85
CA LYS A 176 7.16 -2.18 16.12
C LYS A 176 7.53 -0.83 15.52
N SER A 177 8.82 -0.50 15.42
CA SER A 177 9.27 0.75 14.83
C SER A 177 9.01 0.85 13.31
N ALA A 178 8.81 -0.28 12.63
CA ALA A 178 8.54 -0.34 11.20
C ALA A 178 7.23 0.38 10.82
N VAL A 179 6.26 0.47 11.74
CA VAL A 179 4.97 1.15 11.50
C VAL A 179 5.16 2.61 11.05
N TYR A 180 6.16 3.30 11.60
CA TYR A 180 6.41 4.72 11.29
C TYR A 180 6.94 4.94 9.86
N SER A 181 7.64 3.97 9.30
CA SER A 181 8.18 4.06 7.94
C SER A 181 7.13 3.81 6.86
N MET A 182 5.95 3.29 7.22
CA MET A 182 4.89 3.00 6.26
C MET A 182 4.25 4.26 5.72
N ARG A 183 4.33 5.38 6.44
CA ARG A 183 3.86 6.67 5.93
C ARG A 183 4.56 7.04 4.62
N ASP A 184 5.89 7.07 4.64
CA ASP A 184 6.69 7.46 3.48
C ASP A 184 6.52 6.47 2.31
N PHE A 185 6.29 5.19 2.62
CA PHE A 185 6.00 4.17 1.63
C PHE A 185 4.65 4.40 0.95
N VAL A 186 3.61 4.66 1.74
CA VAL A 186 2.26 4.92 1.21
C VAL A 186 2.22 6.24 0.45
N ASP A 187 2.91 7.29 0.95
CA ASP A 187 2.99 8.58 0.28
C ASP A 187 3.69 8.51 -1.08
N GLU A 188 4.65 7.59 -1.22
CA GLU A 188 5.41 7.42 -2.46
C GLU A 188 4.64 6.63 -3.53
N TYR A 189 4.01 5.50 -3.14
CA TYR A 189 3.42 4.56 -4.10
C TYR A 189 1.90 4.64 -4.22
N PHE A 190 1.20 5.20 -3.24
CA PHE A 190 -0.27 5.30 -3.21
C PHE A 190 -0.70 6.76 -3.04
N LYS A 191 -0.27 7.59 -4.00
CA LYS A 191 -0.62 9.01 -4.03
C LYS A 191 -2.11 9.20 -4.23
N MET A 192 -2.67 10.16 -3.51
CA MET A 192 -4.02 10.63 -3.80
C MET A 192 -3.95 11.66 -4.93
N GLU A 193 -4.71 11.43 -5.99
CA GLU A 193 -4.87 12.36 -7.09
C GLU A 193 -6.28 12.93 -7.06
N GLY A 194 -6.41 14.24 -7.09
CA GLY A 194 -7.69 14.94 -7.10
C GLY A 194 -7.70 16.03 -8.16
N THR A 195 -8.89 16.36 -8.61
CA THR A 195 -9.13 17.45 -9.57
C THR A 195 -9.68 18.66 -8.84
N ILE A 196 -9.18 19.85 -9.16
CA ILE A 196 -9.78 21.10 -8.71
C ILE A 196 -11.09 21.28 -9.50
N LEU A 197 -12.22 21.32 -8.79
CA LEU A 197 -13.54 21.50 -9.35
C LEU A 197 -13.83 22.98 -9.58
N GLU A 198 -13.42 23.82 -8.63
CA GLU A 198 -13.71 25.26 -8.65
C GLU A 198 -12.66 26.00 -7.81
N VAL A 199 -12.33 27.21 -8.23
CA VAL A 199 -11.57 28.19 -7.45
C VAL A 199 -12.55 29.16 -6.82
N ASN A 200 -12.73 29.06 -5.50
CA ASN A 200 -13.70 29.89 -4.76
C ASN A 200 -13.18 31.32 -4.53
N SER A 201 -11.90 31.47 -4.26
CA SER A 201 -11.28 32.78 -4.08
C SER A 201 -9.86 32.84 -4.62
N GLU A 202 -9.51 34.02 -5.14
CA GLU A 202 -8.17 34.33 -5.67
C GLU A 202 -7.61 35.60 -5.03
N LYS A 203 -6.28 35.59 -4.80
CA LYS A 203 -5.55 36.75 -4.35
C LYS A 203 -4.21 36.86 -5.05
N LYS A 204 -3.97 38.02 -5.67
CA LYS A 204 -2.72 38.30 -6.40
C LYS A 204 -2.41 37.25 -7.48
N GLY A 205 -3.43 36.73 -8.19
CA GLY A 205 -3.29 35.70 -9.22
C GLY A 205 -2.98 34.30 -8.70
N LYS A 206 -3.22 34.03 -7.41
CA LYS A 206 -3.10 32.70 -6.79
C LYS A 206 -4.44 32.31 -6.17
N ALA A 207 -4.85 31.07 -6.37
CA ALA A 207 -6.02 30.51 -5.68
C ALA A 207 -5.76 30.47 -4.19
N GLU A 208 -6.67 31.06 -3.38
CA GLU A 208 -6.64 30.96 -1.90
C GLU A 208 -7.53 29.82 -1.41
N GLU A 209 -8.65 29.60 -2.07
CA GLU A 209 -9.60 28.56 -1.72
C GLU A 209 -10.07 27.82 -2.97
N VAL A 210 -10.02 26.50 -2.92
CA VAL A 210 -10.41 25.63 -4.03
C VAL A 210 -11.32 24.50 -3.54
N TYR A 211 -12.29 24.11 -4.36
CA TYR A 211 -13.02 22.87 -4.19
C TYR A 211 -12.33 21.78 -5.00
N ILE A 212 -12.14 20.62 -4.36
CA ILE A 212 -11.53 19.43 -4.98
C ILE A 212 -12.50 18.25 -4.89
N ASN A 213 -12.37 17.30 -5.80
CA ASN A 213 -13.17 16.07 -5.81
C ASN A 213 -12.68 15.00 -4.83
N LEU A 214 -11.88 15.36 -3.84
CA LEU A 214 -11.39 14.47 -2.79
C LEU A 214 -12.01 14.85 -1.45
N GLY A 215 -12.42 13.84 -0.68
CA GLY A 215 -13.01 14.01 0.63
C GLY A 215 -12.52 12.97 1.65
N SER A 216 -13.21 12.89 2.78
CA SER A 216 -12.89 11.94 3.85
C SER A 216 -12.92 10.48 3.39
N MET A 217 -13.79 10.14 2.44
CA MET A 217 -13.84 8.81 1.83
C MET A 217 -12.55 8.43 1.07
N ASN A 218 -11.79 9.42 0.61
CA ASN A 218 -10.50 9.24 -0.05
C ASN A 218 -9.32 9.31 0.94
N GLY A 219 -9.57 9.47 2.25
CA GLY A 219 -8.54 9.57 3.27
C GLY A 219 -8.05 11.00 3.54
N VAL A 220 -8.70 12.02 2.98
CA VAL A 220 -8.40 13.43 3.31
C VAL A 220 -8.91 13.72 4.71
N LYS A 221 -8.01 14.14 5.60
CA LYS A 221 -8.34 14.53 6.99
C LYS A 221 -8.28 16.05 7.11
N LYS A 222 -9.23 16.61 7.85
CA LYS A 222 -9.18 18.02 8.23
C LYS A 222 -8.01 18.24 9.18
N SER A 223 -7.11 19.16 8.85
CA SER A 223 -5.98 19.58 9.70
C SER A 223 -6.44 20.47 10.83
#